data_99adb093652ca74f377ab4c869272b37
#
_entry.id   99adb093652ca74f377ab4c869272b37
#
_cell.length_a   1.000
_cell.length_b   1.000
_cell.length_c   1.000
_cell.angle_alpha   90.00
_cell.angle_beta   90.00
_cell.angle_gamma   90.00
#
_symmetry.space_group_name_H-M   'P 1'
#
loop_
_entity.id
_entity.type
_entity.pdbx_description
1 polymer ?
#
loop_
_entity_poly.entity_id
_entity_poly.type
_entity_poly.pdbx_seq_one_letter_code
_entity_poly.pdbx_strand_id
1 'polypeptide(L)'
;MESIDLGKVINLQNKLVPEMVQLLTERYSILRQISHDQPIGRRSLARKLSLSERVLRSHVDFLKEAGLLEFGLTGMTLTEEGNHLLQELRDYVNRLQNLSSLEAILVQKLKLRKVYVIPGNADDNPVVVQEIGRVAAGILLRLLADKKPHTVAVTGGTTVAAMAENIYGKEPEATIVPARGGLGDRIELQANTCLLYTSDAADE
;
A
#
# COMPACT_ATOMS: atom_id res chain seq x y z
N MET A 1 25.84 22.18 -10.95
CA MET A 1 25.22 21.75 -9.68
C MET A 1 25.22 20.24 -9.70
N GLU A 2 26.06 19.60 -8.87
CA GLU A 2 26.05 18.15 -8.73
C GLU A 2 24.69 17.73 -8.18
N SER A 3 24.05 16.79 -8.84
CA SER A 3 22.81 16.17 -8.34
C SER A 3 23.13 15.47 -7.03
N ILE A 4 22.53 15.93 -5.94
CA ILE A 4 22.68 15.28 -4.63
C ILE A 4 22.15 13.85 -4.75
N ASP A 5 23.01 12.88 -4.56
CA ASP A 5 22.62 11.47 -4.49
C ASP A 5 21.80 11.24 -3.21
N LEU A 6 20.48 11.21 -3.38
CA LEU A 6 19.53 11.03 -2.28
C LEU A 6 19.80 9.76 -1.47
N GLY A 7 20.24 8.67 -2.13
CA GLY A 7 20.59 7.43 -1.46
C GLY A 7 21.76 7.57 -0.51
N LYS A 8 22.77 8.34 -0.91
CA LYS A 8 23.94 8.66 -0.06
C LYS A 8 23.54 9.51 1.13
N VAL A 9 22.66 10.51 0.93
CA VAL A 9 22.15 11.36 2.02
C VAL A 9 21.38 10.52 3.03
N ILE A 10 20.48 9.67 2.58
CA ILE A 10 19.70 8.76 3.44
C ILE A 10 20.63 7.85 4.26
N ASN A 11 21.65 7.26 3.65
CA ASN A 11 22.61 6.43 4.38
C ASN A 11 23.38 7.21 5.46
N LEU A 12 23.75 8.45 5.19
CA LEU A 12 24.39 9.32 6.17
C LEU A 12 23.45 9.69 7.31
N GLN A 13 22.21 10.03 7.02
CA GLN A 13 21.17 10.31 8.01
C GLN A 13 20.92 9.09 8.93
N ASN A 14 20.80 7.89 8.36
CA ASN A 14 20.60 6.67 9.13
C ASN A 14 21.75 6.36 10.10
N LYS A 15 22.98 6.77 9.73
CA LYS A 15 24.16 6.60 10.60
C LYS A 15 24.22 7.67 11.69
N LEU A 16 23.77 8.89 11.41
CA LEU A 16 23.91 10.01 12.33
C LEU A 16 22.71 10.13 13.29
N VAL A 17 21.48 9.91 12.77
CA VAL A 17 20.23 10.09 13.54
C VAL A 17 19.26 8.95 13.19
N PRO A 18 19.53 7.70 13.59
CA PRO A 18 18.65 6.56 13.30
C PRO A 18 17.25 6.75 13.89
N GLU A 19 17.11 7.47 15.00
CA GLU A 19 15.85 7.76 15.67
C GLU A 19 14.90 8.58 14.79
N MET A 20 15.43 9.43 13.90
CA MET A 20 14.60 10.21 12.97
C MET A 20 13.87 9.30 11.99
N VAL A 21 14.56 8.28 11.48
CA VAL A 21 13.97 7.31 10.55
C VAL A 21 12.92 6.46 11.25
N GLN A 22 13.21 6.00 12.47
CA GLN A 22 12.25 5.26 13.28
C GLN A 22 11.00 6.09 13.54
N LEU A 23 11.16 7.33 14.02
CA LEU A 23 10.06 8.24 14.33
C LEU A 23 9.19 8.53 13.10
N LEU A 24 9.82 8.80 11.96
CA LEU A 24 9.11 9.04 10.70
C LEU A 24 8.32 7.80 10.26
N THR A 25 8.93 6.62 10.33
CA THR A 25 8.30 5.35 9.96
C THR A 25 7.10 5.04 10.87
N GLU A 26 7.23 5.26 12.17
CA GLU A 26 6.14 5.05 13.13
C GLU A 26 4.96 6.00 12.83
N ARG A 27 5.22 7.29 12.65
CA ARG A 27 4.17 8.28 12.31
C ARG A 27 3.52 7.98 10.97
N TYR A 28 4.31 7.61 9.96
CA TYR A 28 3.79 7.20 8.66
C TYR A 28 2.89 5.96 8.77
N SER A 29 3.29 4.97 9.57
CA SER A 29 2.49 3.75 9.81
C SER A 29 1.17 4.07 10.51
N ILE A 30 1.16 5.04 11.43
CA ILE A 30 -0.06 5.52 12.10
C ILE A 30 -1.00 6.17 11.09
N LEU A 31 -0.52 7.11 10.27
CA LEU A 31 -1.34 7.75 9.23
C LEU A 31 -1.89 6.73 8.24
N ARG A 32 -1.06 5.80 7.79
CA ARG A 32 -1.46 4.73 6.87
C ARG A 32 -2.55 3.85 7.45
N GLN A 33 -2.43 3.44 8.73
CA GLN A 33 -3.44 2.63 9.39
C GLN A 33 -4.76 3.39 9.58
N ILE A 34 -4.69 4.68 9.93
CA ILE A 34 -5.90 5.52 10.05
C ILE A 34 -6.57 5.66 8.67
N SER A 35 -5.82 5.94 7.62
CA SER A 35 -6.36 6.05 6.25
C SER A 35 -7.17 4.82 5.81
N HIS A 36 -6.75 3.64 6.24
CA HIS A 36 -7.42 2.41 5.90
C HIS A 36 -8.67 2.14 6.74
N ASP A 37 -8.62 2.46 8.05
CA ASP A 37 -9.63 2.03 9.03
C ASP A 37 -10.53 3.18 9.52
N GLN A 38 -10.37 4.36 8.97
CA GLN A 38 -11.09 5.54 9.46
C GLN A 38 -12.61 5.42 9.28
N PRO A 39 -13.38 5.85 10.29
CA PRO A 39 -12.93 6.41 11.56
C PRO A 39 -12.48 5.34 12.57
N ILE A 40 -11.34 5.54 13.23
CA ILE A 40 -10.77 4.57 14.17
C ILE A 40 -10.50 5.16 15.56
N GLY A 41 -10.83 4.39 16.60
CA GLY A 41 -10.53 4.74 17.98
C GLY A 41 -9.08 4.44 18.39
N ARG A 42 -8.51 5.22 19.33
CA ARG A 42 -7.11 5.08 19.78
C ARG A 42 -6.74 3.68 20.25
N ARG A 43 -7.62 3.01 21.04
CA ARG A 43 -7.33 1.65 21.54
C ARG A 43 -7.24 0.62 20.41
N SER A 44 -8.12 0.71 19.43
CA SER A 44 -8.10 -0.17 18.27
C SER A 44 -6.85 0.04 17.44
N LEU A 45 -6.46 1.30 17.23
CA LEU A 45 -5.26 1.66 16.49
C LEU A 45 -3.99 1.18 17.21
N ALA A 46 -3.90 1.38 18.55
CA ALA A 46 -2.75 0.90 19.34
C ALA A 46 -2.58 -0.62 19.23
N ARG A 47 -3.68 -1.37 19.30
CA ARG A 47 -3.67 -2.84 19.16
C ARG A 47 -3.20 -3.27 17.77
N LYS A 48 -3.72 -2.64 16.71
CA LYS A 48 -3.35 -2.97 15.33
C LYS A 48 -1.88 -2.70 15.02
N LEU A 49 -1.32 -1.65 15.62
CA LEU A 49 0.08 -1.28 15.42
C LEU A 49 1.03 -1.90 16.47
N SER A 50 0.50 -2.70 17.41
CA SER A 50 1.27 -3.29 18.52
C SER A 50 2.03 -2.23 19.35
N LEU A 51 1.45 -1.03 19.46
CA LEU A 51 1.97 0.08 20.26
C LEU A 51 1.26 0.17 21.61
N SER A 52 1.97 0.66 22.62
CA SER A 52 1.30 1.03 23.88
C SER A 52 0.41 2.27 23.67
N GLU A 53 -0.72 2.35 24.40
CA GLU A 53 -1.63 3.50 24.30
C GLU A 53 -0.92 4.83 24.61
N ARG A 54 0.08 4.81 25.50
CA ARG A 54 0.86 5.99 25.86
C ARG A 54 1.70 6.48 24.69
N VAL A 55 2.40 5.57 24.02
CA VAL A 55 3.25 5.90 22.85
C VAL A 55 2.35 6.40 21.71
N LEU A 56 1.29 5.67 21.39
CA LEU A 56 0.34 6.08 20.37
C LEU A 56 -0.24 7.48 20.64
N ARG A 57 -0.61 7.76 21.89
CA ARG A 57 -1.16 9.08 22.25
C ARG A 57 -0.21 10.20 21.90
N SER A 58 1.07 10.07 22.24
CA SER A 58 2.09 11.09 21.92
C SER A 58 2.18 11.36 20.41
N HIS A 59 2.17 10.31 19.58
CA HIS A 59 2.20 10.47 18.14
C HIS A 59 0.93 11.10 17.58
N VAL A 60 -0.22 10.64 18.04
CA VAL A 60 -1.54 11.10 17.58
C VAL A 60 -1.79 12.56 17.99
N ASP A 61 -1.40 12.96 19.20
CA ASP A 61 -1.51 14.35 19.65
C ASP A 61 -0.63 15.27 18.80
N PHE A 62 0.61 14.86 18.50
CA PHE A 62 1.49 15.60 17.59
C PHE A 62 0.89 15.71 16.16
N LEU A 63 0.38 14.60 15.60
CA LEU A 63 -0.18 14.60 14.24
C LEU A 63 -1.44 15.45 14.15
N LYS A 64 -2.22 15.53 15.24
CA LYS A 64 -3.37 16.43 15.35
C LYS A 64 -2.94 17.90 15.38
N GLU A 65 -1.95 18.23 16.23
CA GLU A 65 -1.40 19.60 16.30
C GLU A 65 -0.80 20.05 14.97
N ALA A 66 -0.21 19.11 14.21
CA ALA A 66 0.30 19.33 12.86
C ALA A 66 -0.81 19.45 11.80
N GLY A 67 -2.09 19.33 12.16
CA GLY A 67 -3.22 19.46 11.23
C GLY A 67 -3.44 18.24 10.32
N LEU A 68 -2.80 17.09 10.61
CA LEU A 68 -2.87 15.90 9.76
C LEU A 68 -4.01 14.94 10.16
N LEU A 69 -4.55 15.10 11.36
CA LEU A 69 -5.63 14.28 11.92
C LEU A 69 -6.75 15.15 12.48
N GLU A 70 -7.97 14.63 12.37
CA GLU A 70 -9.16 15.14 13.03
C GLU A 70 -9.75 14.10 13.98
N PHE A 71 -10.45 14.60 15.03
CA PHE A 71 -11.13 13.78 16.01
C PHE A 71 -12.63 14.05 15.95
N GLY A 72 -13.36 13.07 15.45
CA GLY A 72 -14.81 13.05 15.48
C GLY A 72 -15.39 12.23 16.65
N LEU A 73 -16.71 12.18 16.74
CA LEU A 73 -17.44 11.38 17.74
C LEU A 73 -17.16 9.88 17.60
N THR A 74 -16.93 9.41 16.38
CA THR A 74 -16.74 8.00 16.04
C THR A 74 -15.27 7.57 16.06
N GLY A 75 -14.33 8.51 16.06
CA GLY A 75 -12.91 8.21 16.04
C GLY A 75 -12.06 9.25 15.31
N MET A 76 -10.83 8.85 15.00
CA MET A 76 -9.86 9.64 14.26
C MET A 76 -10.00 9.43 12.76
N THR A 77 -9.85 10.51 12.00
CA THR A 77 -9.80 10.52 10.53
C THR A 77 -8.60 11.35 10.06
N LEU A 78 -8.13 11.09 8.85
CA LEU A 78 -7.15 11.98 8.22
C LEU A 78 -7.84 13.26 7.72
N THR A 79 -7.12 14.36 7.82
CA THR A 79 -7.45 15.57 7.08
C THR A 79 -7.07 15.43 5.60
N GLU A 80 -7.47 16.37 4.74
CA GLU A 80 -7.02 16.42 3.35
C GLU A 80 -5.50 16.53 3.26
N GLU A 81 -4.89 17.39 4.08
CA GLU A 81 -3.44 17.54 4.24
C GLU A 81 -2.77 16.22 4.64
N GLY A 82 -3.35 15.50 5.63
CA GLY A 82 -2.85 14.21 6.08
C GLY A 82 -2.88 13.14 4.98
N ASN A 83 -3.94 13.13 4.16
CA ASN A 83 -4.04 12.22 3.01
C ASN A 83 -3.00 12.56 1.93
N HIS A 84 -2.80 13.83 1.63
CA HIS A 84 -1.82 14.30 0.66
C HIS A 84 -0.40 13.94 1.10
N LEU A 85 -0.04 14.28 2.34
CA LEU A 85 1.26 13.96 2.92
C LEU A 85 1.56 12.46 2.93
N LEU A 86 0.56 11.63 3.25
CA LEU A 86 0.69 10.18 3.24
C LEU A 86 1.08 9.64 1.84
N GLN A 87 0.52 10.23 0.78
CA GLN A 87 0.83 9.84 -0.59
C GLN A 87 2.23 10.28 -1.01
N GLU A 88 2.62 11.50 -0.70
CA GLU A 88 3.94 12.05 -1.07
C GLU A 88 5.09 11.35 -0.33
N LEU A 89 4.92 11.06 0.96
CA LEU A 89 5.99 10.45 1.77
C LEU A 89 6.24 8.98 1.46
N ARG A 90 5.35 8.29 0.78
CA ARG A 90 5.46 6.86 0.54
C ARG A 90 6.80 6.42 -0.04
N ASP A 91 7.17 6.97 -1.16
CA ASP A 91 8.41 6.58 -1.86
C ASP A 91 9.65 6.96 -1.05
N TYR A 92 9.57 8.04 -0.30
CA TYR A 92 10.63 8.47 0.59
C TYR A 92 10.80 7.51 1.77
N VAL A 93 9.71 7.14 2.45
CA VAL A 93 9.74 6.18 3.57
C VAL A 93 10.24 4.80 3.13
N ASN A 94 9.80 4.33 1.96
CA ASN A 94 10.30 3.07 1.40
C ASN A 94 11.82 3.09 1.16
N ARG A 95 12.36 4.22 0.69
CA ARG A 95 13.81 4.40 0.53
C ARG A 95 14.54 4.47 1.87
N LEU A 96 13.98 5.16 2.87
CA LEU A 96 14.56 5.25 4.22
C LEU A 96 14.70 3.89 4.88
N GLN A 97 13.77 2.97 4.67
CA GLN A 97 13.81 1.60 5.19
C GLN A 97 14.80 0.68 4.46
N ASN A 98 15.66 1.22 3.59
CA ASN A 98 16.60 0.45 2.76
C ASN A 98 15.93 -0.63 1.88
N LEU A 99 14.64 -0.50 1.61
CA LEU A 99 13.91 -1.49 0.78
C LEU A 99 14.51 -1.58 -0.62
N SER A 100 14.99 -0.47 -1.17
CA SER A 100 15.68 -0.45 -2.47
C SER A 100 16.95 -1.31 -2.48
N SER A 101 17.68 -1.39 -1.37
CA SER A 101 18.85 -2.27 -1.24
C SER A 101 18.42 -3.74 -1.19
N LEU A 102 17.34 -4.04 -0.48
CA LEU A 102 16.77 -5.38 -0.44
C LEU A 102 16.23 -5.80 -1.82
N GLU A 103 15.53 -4.92 -2.52
CA GLU A 103 15.07 -5.14 -3.89
C GLU A 103 16.23 -5.47 -4.83
N ALA A 104 17.33 -4.73 -4.77
CA ALA A 104 18.52 -4.98 -5.58
C ALA A 104 19.15 -6.35 -5.29
N ILE A 105 19.27 -6.73 -4.01
CA ILE A 105 19.76 -8.05 -3.60
C ILE A 105 18.86 -9.15 -4.13
N LEU A 106 17.54 -9.01 -4.03
CA LEU A 106 16.56 -9.99 -4.51
C LEU A 106 16.58 -10.10 -6.05
N VAL A 107 16.67 -8.99 -6.77
CA VAL A 107 16.83 -8.97 -8.23
C VAL A 107 18.04 -9.80 -8.62
N GLN A 108 19.18 -9.59 -7.97
CA GLN A 108 20.42 -10.29 -8.29
C GLN A 108 20.37 -11.77 -7.93
N LYS A 109 19.91 -12.10 -6.70
CA LYS A 109 19.86 -13.49 -6.21
C LYS A 109 18.84 -14.35 -6.95
N LEU A 110 17.68 -13.79 -7.26
CA LEU A 110 16.58 -14.50 -7.92
C LEU A 110 16.58 -14.35 -9.44
N LYS A 111 17.54 -13.60 -9.99
CA LYS A 111 17.66 -13.31 -11.43
C LYS A 111 16.37 -12.73 -12.03
N LEU A 112 15.69 -11.86 -11.28
CA LEU A 112 14.49 -11.18 -11.69
C LEU A 112 14.82 -9.86 -12.37
N ARG A 113 13.92 -9.38 -13.25
CA ARG A 113 14.08 -8.07 -13.88
C ARG A 113 13.86 -6.93 -12.90
N LYS A 114 12.90 -7.10 -12.01
CA LYS A 114 12.52 -6.12 -11.01
C LYS A 114 11.84 -6.77 -9.82
N VAL A 115 12.04 -6.21 -8.64
CA VAL A 115 11.39 -6.59 -7.40
C VAL A 115 10.82 -5.33 -6.77
N TYR A 116 9.68 -5.44 -6.14
CA TYR A 116 9.05 -4.41 -5.31
C TYR A 116 8.82 -4.99 -3.93
N VAL A 117 9.44 -4.42 -2.93
CA VAL A 117 9.27 -4.84 -1.53
C VAL A 117 8.32 -3.88 -0.82
N ILE A 118 7.26 -4.43 -0.25
CA ILE A 118 6.28 -3.68 0.54
C ILE A 118 6.52 -3.99 2.02
N PRO A 119 6.75 -2.99 2.88
CA PRO A 119 7.03 -3.22 4.29
C PRO A 119 5.77 -3.68 5.03
N GLY A 120 5.94 -4.68 5.88
CA GLY A 120 4.90 -5.21 6.76
C GLY A 120 4.64 -6.69 6.57
N ASN A 121 3.76 -7.24 7.40
CA ASN A 121 3.31 -8.63 7.31
C ASN A 121 1.92 -8.68 6.68
N ALA A 122 1.81 -9.26 5.49
CA ALA A 122 0.56 -9.37 4.74
C ALA A 122 -0.42 -10.38 5.35
N ASP A 123 0.07 -11.35 6.14
CA ASP A 123 -0.77 -12.36 6.79
C ASP A 123 -1.57 -11.77 7.96
N ASP A 124 -1.00 -10.76 8.63
CA ASP A 124 -1.59 -10.18 9.84
C ASP A 124 -2.19 -8.79 9.62
N ASN A 125 -1.87 -8.14 8.50
CA ASN A 125 -2.26 -6.75 8.27
C ASN A 125 -2.86 -6.53 6.87
N PRO A 126 -4.19 -6.38 6.76
CA PRO A 126 -4.87 -6.15 5.48
C PRO A 126 -4.42 -4.86 4.77
N VAL A 127 -3.90 -3.86 5.50
CA VAL A 127 -3.33 -2.65 4.88
C VAL A 127 -2.14 -2.97 4.00
N VAL A 128 -1.33 -3.95 4.39
CA VAL A 128 -0.18 -4.41 3.57
C VAL A 128 -0.67 -5.08 2.29
N VAL A 129 -1.75 -5.87 2.37
CA VAL A 129 -2.38 -6.51 1.20
C VAL A 129 -2.90 -5.44 0.23
N GLN A 130 -3.59 -4.41 0.74
CA GLN A 130 -4.06 -3.28 -0.08
C GLN A 130 -2.91 -2.51 -0.73
N GLU A 131 -1.82 -2.31 -0.01
CA GLU A 131 -0.63 -1.65 -0.55
C GLU A 131 0.04 -2.48 -1.66
N ILE A 132 0.14 -3.81 -1.47
CA ILE A 132 0.61 -4.75 -2.50
C ILE A 132 -0.30 -4.67 -3.74
N GLY A 133 -1.63 -4.71 -3.53
CA GLY A 133 -2.61 -4.60 -4.59
C GLY A 133 -2.45 -3.32 -5.41
N ARG A 134 -2.28 -2.19 -4.73
CA ARG A 134 -2.08 -0.88 -5.35
C ARG A 134 -0.79 -0.80 -6.17
N VAL A 135 0.32 -1.31 -5.66
CA VAL A 135 1.60 -1.36 -6.38
C VAL A 135 1.47 -2.27 -7.60
N ALA A 136 0.85 -3.44 -7.45
CA ALA A 136 0.60 -4.39 -8.53
C ALA A 136 -0.30 -3.79 -9.63
N ALA A 137 -1.37 -3.07 -9.25
CA ALA A 137 -2.22 -2.35 -10.19
C ALA A 137 -1.44 -1.31 -11.00
N GLY A 138 -0.59 -0.51 -10.35
CA GLY A 138 0.27 0.46 -11.03
C GLY A 138 1.28 -0.18 -11.98
N ILE A 139 1.75 -1.40 -11.69
CA ILE A 139 2.62 -2.16 -12.59
C ILE A 139 1.82 -2.65 -13.80
N LEU A 140 0.66 -3.27 -13.56
CA LEU A 140 -0.20 -3.80 -14.62
C LEU A 140 -0.64 -2.69 -15.57
N LEU A 141 -1.12 -1.55 -15.05
CA LEU A 141 -1.52 -0.40 -15.88
C LEU A 141 -0.37 0.12 -16.75
N ARG A 142 0.86 0.11 -16.26
CA ARG A 142 2.04 0.46 -17.09
C ARG A 142 2.33 -0.55 -18.18
N LEU A 143 2.10 -1.85 -17.92
CA LEU A 143 2.27 -2.91 -18.93
C LEU A 143 1.19 -2.85 -20.00
N LEU A 144 0.00 -2.34 -19.66
CA LEU A 144 -1.13 -2.18 -20.58
C LEU A 144 -1.20 -0.80 -21.25
N ALA A 145 -0.21 0.08 -20.98
CA ALA A 145 -0.24 1.46 -21.48
C ALA A 145 0.05 1.59 -22.99
N ASP A 146 0.56 0.56 -23.64
CA ASP A 146 0.71 0.56 -25.08
C ASP A 146 -0.67 0.28 -25.73
N LYS A 147 -0.97 0.96 -26.84
CA LYS A 147 -2.28 0.88 -27.54
C LYS A 147 -2.47 -0.45 -28.30
N LYS A 148 -2.01 -1.56 -27.75
CA LYS A 148 -2.20 -2.89 -28.33
C LYS A 148 -3.28 -3.65 -27.58
N PRO A 149 -4.03 -4.54 -28.24
CA PRO A 149 -4.96 -5.40 -27.55
C PRO A 149 -4.19 -6.35 -26.61
N HIS A 150 -4.51 -6.33 -25.34
CA HIS A 150 -3.91 -7.20 -24.33
C HIS A 150 -4.91 -8.25 -23.85
N THR A 151 -4.40 -9.44 -23.55
CA THR A 151 -5.15 -10.46 -22.83
C THR A 151 -4.43 -10.75 -21.51
N VAL A 152 -5.11 -10.56 -20.41
CA VAL A 152 -4.59 -10.76 -19.04
C VAL A 152 -5.28 -11.95 -18.42
N ALA A 153 -4.50 -13.01 -18.13
CA ALA A 153 -5.00 -14.15 -17.39
C ALA A 153 -4.87 -13.91 -15.89
N VAL A 154 -5.98 -14.06 -15.16
CA VAL A 154 -6.07 -13.71 -13.73
C VAL A 154 -6.46 -14.93 -12.91
N THR A 155 -5.80 -15.13 -11.77
CA THR A 155 -6.18 -16.12 -10.76
C THR A 155 -7.00 -15.46 -9.65
N GLY A 156 -7.74 -16.24 -8.85
CA GLY A 156 -8.35 -15.75 -7.61
C GLY A 156 -7.30 -15.53 -6.50
N GLY A 157 -7.69 -14.79 -5.47
CA GLY A 157 -6.89 -14.55 -4.27
C GLY A 157 -7.06 -13.12 -3.75
N THR A 158 -6.88 -12.94 -2.43
CA THR A 158 -7.08 -11.66 -1.73
C THR A 158 -6.19 -10.55 -2.28
N THR A 159 -4.92 -10.86 -2.59
CA THR A 159 -3.97 -9.89 -3.15
C THR A 159 -4.36 -9.47 -4.57
N VAL A 160 -4.87 -10.42 -5.37
CA VAL A 160 -5.33 -10.12 -6.73
C VAL A 160 -6.64 -9.32 -6.70
N ALA A 161 -7.53 -9.61 -5.74
CA ALA A 161 -8.72 -8.80 -5.49
C ALA A 161 -8.34 -7.36 -5.14
N ALA A 162 -7.42 -7.17 -4.20
CA ALA A 162 -6.90 -5.85 -3.84
C ALA A 162 -6.26 -5.11 -5.04
N MET A 163 -5.59 -5.82 -5.94
CA MET A 163 -5.09 -5.25 -7.19
C MET A 163 -6.24 -4.78 -8.09
N ALA A 164 -7.28 -5.59 -8.25
CA ALA A 164 -8.45 -5.28 -9.05
C ALA A 164 -9.18 -4.02 -8.57
N GLU A 165 -9.42 -3.90 -7.26
CA GLU A 165 -10.01 -2.73 -6.64
C GLU A 165 -9.24 -1.43 -6.95
N ASN A 166 -7.92 -1.50 -7.10
CA ASN A 166 -7.07 -0.37 -7.43
C ASN A 166 -7.00 -0.04 -8.94
N ILE A 167 -7.54 -0.91 -9.80
CA ILE A 167 -7.64 -0.68 -11.25
C ILE A 167 -9.02 -0.11 -11.61
N TYR A 168 -10.02 -0.36 -10.80
CA TYR A 168 -11.40 0.04 -11.05
C TYR A 168 -11.51 1.53 -11.45
N GLY A 169 -12.28 1.80 -12.52
CA GLY A 169 -12.45 3.15 -13.07
C GLY A 169 -11.29 3.69 -13.91
N LYS A 170 -10.25 2.89 -14.20
CA LYS A 170 -9.11 3.29 -15.06
C LYS A 170 -9.14 2.68 -16.47
N GLU A 171 -10.12 1.86 -16.76
CA GLU A 171 -10.46 1.24 -18.06
C GLU A 171 -9.26 0.92 -18.97
N PRO A 172 -8.35 0.00 -18.58
CA PRO A 172 -7.33 -0.43 -19.51
C PRO A 172 -7.97 -1.24 -20.65
N GLU A 173 -7.61 -0.99 -21.89
CA GLU A 173 -8.03 -1.80 -23.05
C GLU A 173 -7.42 -3.21 -22.96
N ALA A 174 -8.02 -4.09 -22.17
CA ALA A 174 -7.55 -5.45 -21.98
C ALA A 174 -8.70 -6.45 -21.83
N THR A 175 -8.56 -7.60 -22.46
CA THR A 175 -9.47 -8.73 -22.24
C THR A 175 -9.00 -9.50 -21.01
N ILE A 176 -9.87 -9.62 -20.00
CA ILE A 176 -9.57 -10.39 -18.80
C ILE A 176 -10.10 -11.81 -18.96
N VAL A 177 -9.26 -12.80 -18.73
CA VAL A 177 -9.63 -14.21 -18.79
C VAL A 177 -9.23 -14.94 -17.51
N PRO A 178 -10.05 -15.88 -17.01
CA PRO A 178 -9.66 -16.67 -15.86
C PRO A 178 -8.51 -17.61 -16.24
N ALA A 179 -7.40 -17.56 -15.49
CA ALA A 179 -6.29 -18.49 -15.64
C ALA A 179 -6.60 -19.87 -15.01
N ARG A 180 -7.59 -19.92 -14.12
CA ARG A 180 -8.03 -21.14 -13.44
C ARG A 180 -9.53 -21.07 -13.27
N GLY A 181 -10.24 -22.19 -13.51
CA GLY A 181 -11.69 -22.26 -13.28
C GLY A 181 -12.06 -22.01 -11.82
N GLY A 182 -13.32 -21.66 -11.57
CA GLY A 182 -13.83 -21.39 -10.23
C GLY A 182 -13.62 -22.60 -9.29
N LEU A 183 -13.23 -22.34 -8.05
CA LEU A 183 -13.07 -23.35 -7.01
C LEU A 183 -14.38 -23.49 -6.23
N GLY A 184 -15.16 -24.56 -6.54
CA GLY A 184 -16.26 -25.06 -5.71
C GLY A 184 -17.57 -24.25 -5.75
N ASP A 185 -18.61 -24.83 -5.12
CA ASP A 185 -19.99 -24.30 -5.07
C ASP A 185 -20.18 -23.06 -4.15
N ARG A 186 -19.14 -22.62 -3.45
CA ARG A 186 -19.16 -21.40 -2.65
C ARG A 186 -18.32 -20.34 -3.33
N ILE A 187 -19.01 -19.41 -3.96
CA ILE A 187 -18.48 -18.17 -4.47
C ILE A 187 -18.16 -17.29 -3.25
N GLU A 188 -16.97 -17.41 -2.68
CA GLU A 188 -16.43 -16.35 -1.87
C GLU A 188 -16.10 -15.21 -2.84
N LEU A 189 -16.98 -14.23 -2.94
CA LEU A 189 -16.85 -13.05 -3.82
C LEU A 189 -15.47 -12.39 -3.73
N GLN A 190 -14.82 -12.46 -2.56
CA GLN A 190 -13.48 -11.93 -2.32
C GLN A 190 -12.36 -12.78 -2.95
N ALA A 191 -12.59 -14.06 -3.21
CA ALA A 191 -11.58 -14.95 -3.80
C ALA A 191 -11.68 -15.04 -5.34
N ASN A 192 -12.78 -14.56 -5.94
CA ASN A 192 -13.04 -14.71 -7.36
C ASN A 192 -12.95 -13.36 -8.09
N THR A 193 -11.74 -12.92 -8.31
CA THR A 193 -11.42 -11.64 -8.97
C THR A 193 -12.06 -11.51 -10.36
N CYS A 194 -12.36 -12.62 -11.02
CA CYS A 194 -13.04 -12.61 -12.33
C CYS A 194 -14.46 -12.04 -12.23
N LEU A 195 -15.17 -12.19 -11.10
CA LEU A 195 -16.53 -11.67 -10.93
C LEU A 195 -16.58 -10.15 -10.79
N LEU A 196 -15.51 -9.53 -10.28
CA LEU A 196 -15.42 -8.06 -10.19
C LEU A 196 -15.34 -7.39 -11.56
N TYR A 197 -14.88 -8.11 -12.60
CA TYR A 197 -14.77 -7.61 -13.98
C TYR A 197 -15.94 -8.03 -14.89
N THR A 198 -16.71 -9.04 -14.50
CA THR A 198 -17.85 -9.55 -15.32
C THR A 198 -19.19 -9.01 -14.89
N SER A 199 -19.31 -8.38 -13.72
CA SER A 199 -20.57 -7.80 -13.27
C SER A 199 -21.02 -6.58 -14.10
N ASP A 200 -20.09 -5.84 -14.71
CA ASP A 200 -20.42 -4.72 -15.61
C ASP A 200 -20.80 -5.15 -17.03
N ALA A 201 -20.51 -6.40 -17.42
CA ALA A 201 -20.87 -6.89 -18.76
C ALA A 201 -22.27 -7.52 -18.84
N ALA A 202 -23.00 -7.57 -17.73
CA ALA A 202 -24.35 -8.18 -17.66
C ALA A 202 -25.49 -7.16 -17.64
N ASP A 203 -25.19 -5.86 -17.63
CA ASP A 203 -26.19 -4.77 -17.62
C ASP A 203 -26.32 -4.02 -18.97
N GLU A 204 -25.86 -4.61 -20.08
CA GLU A 204 -26.23 -4.18 -21.45
C GLU A 204 -27.16 -5.15 -22.16
#